data_ef4ce0f3e4ca8ddef32adc56c455f727
#
_entry.id   ef4ce0f3e4ca8ddef32adc56c455f727
#
_cell.length_a   1.000
_cell.length_b   1.000
_cell.length_c   1.000
_cell.angle_alpha   90.00
_cell.angle_beta   90.00
_cell.angle_gamma   90.00
#
_symmetry.space_group_name_H-M   'P 1'
#
loop_
_entity.id
_entity.type
_entity.pdbx_description
1 polymer ?
#
loop_
_entity_poly.entity_id
_entity_poly.type
_entity_poly.pdbx_seq_one_letter_code
_entity_poly.pdbx_strand_id
1 'polypeptide(L)'
;MKRLLNLTLCIILLVTPCFATYPAPRSIKKCPQCGQTLSLSHAVRQPVYRNWTDGKTLRFERLGKWIVQSFVTPELVKCPKCAHVFWIEDAEEVGHYHYMDDGWMLKDEGNKWIKVKRYDHPIIKEAVFPLAPNENDYYKALIDLVRNKKDVKFLRIGGWQAANDNRRFSKDQSTHAFSRDTIENMQALSFLFDENDENERLMKAEIARELGRFNEAISLLHSHFTEGRAKNAAFIEDLCKSKDTLVREIPSDRISAQ
;
A
#
# COMPACT_ATOMS: atom_id res chain seq x y z
N MET A 1 67.49 32.28 7.94
CA MET A 1 66.14 32.77 8.05
C MET A 1 65.14 31.61 7.66
N LYS A 2 64.65 30.93 8.67
CA LYS A 2 63.67 29.81 8.47
C LYS A 2 62.31 30.37 8.52
N ARG A 3 61.56 30.28 7.41
CA ARG A 3 60.08 30.61 7.34
C ARG A 3 59.32 29.43 7.87
N LEU A 4 58.70 29.59 9.03
CA LEU A 4 57.67 28.68 9.54
C LEU A 4 56.40 28.88 8.70
N LEU A 5 56.00 27.85 8.00
CA LEU A 5 54.72 27.78 7.32
C LEU A 5 53.69 27.27 8.33
N ASN A 6 52.84 28.18 8.83
CA ASN A 6 51.71 27.82 9.66
C ASN A 6 50.65 27.18 8.77
N LEU A 7 50.55 25.86 8.85
CA LEU A 7 49.48 25.11 8.25
C LEU A 7 48.27 25.15 9.21
N THR A 8 47.40 26.12 9.01
CA THR A 8 46.12 26.17 9.72
C THR A 8 45.20 25.11 9.10
N LEU A 9 45.13 23.96 9.76
CA LEU A 9 44.22 22.86 9.38
C LEU A 9 42.81 23.29 9.74
N CYS A 10 42.06 23.84 8.77
CA CYS A 10 40.63 24.05 8.88
C CYS A 10 39.96 22.68 8.90
N ILE A 11 39.71 22.14 10.09
CA ILE A 11 38.76 21.02 10.28
C ILE A 11 37.37 21.57 10.03
N ILE A 12 36.90 21.48 8.80
CA ILE A 12 35.49 21.66 8.48
C ILE A 12 34.80 20.42 9.04
N LEU A 13 34.28 20.53 10.26
CA LEU A 13 33.31 19.64 10.80
C LEU A 13 32.09 19.74 9.88
N LEU A 14 31.99 18.84 8.90
CA LEU A 14 30.80 18.55 8.20
C LEU A 14 29.79 18.01 9.23
N VAL A 15 29.09 18.92 9.90
CA VAL A 15 27.85 18.60 10.61
C VAL A 15 26.86 18.21 9.53
N THR A 16 26.88 16.95 9.14
CA THR A 16 25.77 16.38 8.40
C THR A 16 24.56 16.55 9.31
N PRO A 17 23.55 17.33 8.90
CA PRO A 17 22.33 17.41 9.67
C PRO A 17 21.78 15.99 9.73
N CYS A 18 21.93 15.36 10.89
CA CYS A 18 21.22 14.14 11.20
C CYS A 18 19.75 14.54 11.22
N PHE A 19 19.08 14.46 10.07
CA PHE A 19 17.64 14.60 10.02
C PHE A 19 17.09 13.47 10.87
N ALA A 20 16.87 13.76 12.14
CA ALA A 20 16.10 12.91 13.01
C ALA A 20 14.73 12.80 12.36
N THR A 21 14.54 11.73 11.59
CA THR A 21 13.23 11.44 11.01
C THR A 21 12.32 11.11 12.17
N TYR A 22 11.55 12.10 12.59
CA TYR A 22 10.51 11.91 13.59
C TYR A 22 9.57 10.81 13.10
N PRO A 23 9.22 9.83 13.93
CA PRO A 23 8.20 8.85 13.55
C PRO A 23 6.91 9.61 13.28
N ALA A 24 6.25 9.26 12.18
CA ALA A 24 5.02 9.95 11.80
C ALA A 24 3.95 9.82 12.86
N PRO A 25 3.03 10.79 12.87
CA PRO A 25 1.86 10.75 13.71
C PRO A 25 1.09 9.44 13.47
N ARG A 26 0.58 8.87 14.54
CA ARG A 26 -0.29 7.70 14.49
C ARG A 26 -1.67 8.13 14.94
N SER A 27 -2.65 7.93 14.09
CA SER A 27 -4.04 8.06 14.49
C SER A 27 -4.46 6.81 15.24
N ILE A 28 -5.22 7.00 16.32
CA ILE A 28 -5.78 5.92 17.11
C ILE A 28 -7.30 6.00 16.98
N LYS A 29 -7.89 4.91 16.50
CA LYS A 29 -9.33 4.83 16.24
C LYS A 29 -9.94 3.63 16.95
N LYS A 30 -11.27 3.66 17.15
CA LYS A 30 -12.03 2.54 17.73
C LYS A 30 -12.75 1.75 16.66
N CYS A 31 -12.72 0.43 16.77
CA CYS A 31 -13.57 -0.42 15.95
C CYS A 31 -15.04 -0.09 16.26
N PRO A 32 -15.87 0.22 15.24
CA PRO A 32 -17.26 0.63 15.47
C PRO A 32 -18.13 -0.48 16.07
N GLN A 33 -17.75 -1.75 15.89
CA GLN A 33 -18.53 -2.88 16.41
C GLN A 33 -18.16 -3.28 17.84
N CYS A 34 -16.86 -3.34 18.20
CA CYS A 34 -16.45 -3.91 19.48
C CYS A 34 -15.61 -2.95 20.36
N GLY A 35 -15.39 -1.71 19.91
CA GLY A 35 -14.62 -0.71 20.64
C GLY A 35 -13.12 -0.97 20.74
N GLN A 36 -12.58 -2.02 20.08
CA GLN A 36 -11.14 -2.29 20.08
C GLN A 36 -10.36 -1.09 19.54
N THR A 37 -9.37 -0.64 20.29
CA THR A 37 -8.48 0.45 19.89
C THR A 37 -7.53 -0.01 18.81
N LEU A 38 -7.46 0.75 17.71
CA LEU A 38 -6.65 0.46 16.53
C LEU A 38 -5.60 1.55 16.32
N SER A 39 -4.35 1.18 16.14
CA SER A 39 -3.24 2.08 15.84
C SER A 39 -2.98 2.12 14.34
N LEU A 40 -3.15 3.29 13.73
CA LEU A 40 -2.91 3.50 12.30
C LEU A 40 -1.53 4.09 12.10
N SER A 41 -0.69 3.44 11.32
CA SER A 41 0.63 3.95 10.98
C SER A 41 0.60 4.68 9.65
N HIS A 42 1.10 5.91 9.62
CA HIS A 42 1.12 6.73 8.41
C HIS A 42 2.52 6.93 7.82
N ALA A 43 3.57 6.50 8.48
CA ALA A 43 4.90 6.77 7.96
C ALA A 43 5.95 5.73 8.21
N VAL A 44 6.89 5.82 7.35
CA VAL A 44 7.97 4.91 7.16
C VAL A 44 9.24 5.70 6.89
N ARG A 45 10.30 5.27 7.51
CA ARG A 45 11.65 5.76 7.22
C ARG A 45 12.16 5.05 5.96
N GLN A 46 12.53 5.79 4.92
CA GLN A 46 13.14 5.25 3.70
C GLN A 46 12.32 4.12 3.04
N PRO A 47 11.15 4.44 2.48
CA PRO A 47 10.32 3.45 1.84
C PRO A 47 11.00 2.88 0.59
N VAL A 48 10.89 1.58 0.40
CA VAL A 48 11.16 0.89 -0.85
C VAL A 48 9.82 0.43 -1.40
N TYR A 49 9.55 0.78 -2.64
CA TYR A 49 8.29 0.40 -3.28
C TYR A 49 8.54 -0.73 -4.27
N ARG A 50 7.63 -1.71 -4.29
CA ARG A 50 7.55 -2.74 -5.32
C ARG A 50 6.20 -2.62 -5.98
N ASN A 51 6.21 -2.43 -7.28
CA ASN A 51 5.00 -2.29 -8.08
C ASN A 51 4.72 -3.59 -8.80
N TRP A 52 3.46 -3.95 -8.86
CA TRP A 52 3.00 -5.19 -9.47
C TRP A 52 2.10 -4.89 -10.66
N THR A 53 2.00 -5.84 -11.58
CA THR A 53 1.24 -5.68 -12.81
C THR A 53 -0.26 -5.43 -12.57
N ASP A 54 -0.82 -5.91 -11.45
CA ASP A 54 -2.19 -5.64 -11.02
C ASP A 54 -2.40 -4.24 -10.39
N GLY A 55 -1.44 -3.34 -10.56
CA GLY A 55 -1.48 -1.99 -10.02
C GLY A 55 -1.20 -1.89 -8.52
N LYS A 56 -1.00 -3.01 -7.83
CA LYS A 56 -0.68 -3.00 -6.41
C LYS A 56 0.74 -2.52 -6.17
N THR A 57 0.87 -1.56 -5.27
CA THR A 57 2.18 -1.11 -4.77
C THR A 57 2.37 -1.61 -3.35
N LEU A 58 3.38 -2.42 -3.16
CA LEU A 58 3.79 -2.84 -1.82
C LEU A 58 4.91 -1.95 -1.33
N ARG A 59 4.77 -1.52 -0.09
CA ARG A 59 5.73 -0.66 0.58
C ARG A 59 6.56 -1.48 1.56
N PHE A 60 7.86 -1.26 1.52
CA PHE A 60 8.81 -1.91 2.41
C PHE A 60 9.65 -0.87 3.13
N GLU A 61 10.12 -1.20 4.33
CA GLU A 61 11.06 -0.39 5.09
C GLU A 61 12.45 -1.03 5.08
N ARG A 62 13.46 -0.19 4.95
CA ARG A 62 14.84 -0.64 5.16
C ARG A 62 15.21 -0.49 6.63
N LEU A 63 15.41 -1.61 7.32
CA LEU A 63 15.89 -1.68 8.69
C LEU A 63 17.31 -2.25 8.69
N GLY A 64 18.33 -1.38 8.54
CA GLY A 64 19.70 -1.80 8.33
C GLY A 64 19.86 -2.62 7.06
N LYS A 65 20.32 -3.88 7.20
CA LYS A 65 20.44 -4.84 6.08
C LYS A 65 19.11 -5.55 5.72
N TRP A 66 18.06 -5.41 6.53
CA TRP A 66 16.78 -6.05 6.33
C TRP A 66 15.82 -5.13 5.58
N ILE A 67 15.01 -5.73 4.73
CA ILE A 67 13.87 -5.08 4.09
C ILE A 67 12.63 -5.81 4.61
N VAL A 68 11.76 -5.07 5.32
CA VAL A 68 10.51 -5.60 5.87
C VAL A 68 9.33 -4.90 5.23
N GLN A 69 8.27 -5.65 4.98
CA GLN A 69 7.04 -5.04 4.46
C GLN A 69 6.47 -4.09 5.51
N SER A 70 6.20 -2.86 5.11
CA SER A 70 5.53 -1.88 5.96
C SER A 70 4.07 -1.77 5.54
N PHE A 71 3.21 -1.68 6.55
CA PHE A 71 1.79 -1.53 6.32
C PHE A 71 1.43 -0.05 6.30
N VAL A 72 0.96 0.43 5.15
CA VAL A 72 0.13 1.64 5.11
C VAL A 72 -1.27 1.16 5.46
N THR A 73 -1.91 1.84 6.41
CA THR A 73 -3.28 1.48 6.77
C THR A 73 -4.18 1.65 5.55
N PRO A 74 -4.83 0.60 5.06
CA PRO A 74 -5.74 0.70 3.93
C PRO A 74 -7.02 1.46 4.33
N GLU A 75 -7.75 1.95 3.33
CA GLU A 75 -9.04 2.63 3.56
C GLU A 75 -10.09 1.67 4.14
N LEU A 76 -10.09 0.41 3.70
CA LEU A 76 -10.90 -0.66 4.28
C LEU A 76 -10.03 -1.52 5.17
N VAL A 77 -10.47 -1.77 6.39
CA VAL A 77 -9.73 -2.52 7.41
C VAL A 77 -10.59 -3.60 8.06
N LYS A 78 -9.93 -4.57 8.67
CA LYS A 78 -10.54 -5.63 9.46
C LYS A 78 -10.07 -5.55 10.90
N CYS A 79 -11.01 -5.55 11.84
CA CYS A 79 -10.70 -5.59 13.25
C CYS A 79 -10.10 -6.94 13.65
N PRO A 80 -8.91 -6.98 14.29
CA PRO A 80 -8.31 -8.25 14.68
C PRO A 80 -9.08 -8.97 15.82
N LYS A 81 -9.91 -8.24 16.60
CA LYS A 81 -10.66 -8.81 17.73
C LYS A 81 -11.98 -9.43 17.30
N CYS A 82 -12.79 -8.73 16.48
CA CYS A 82 -14.15 -9.18 16.14
C CYS A 82 -14.30 -9.53 14.65
N ALA A 83 -13.25 -9.41 13.86
CA ALA A 83 -13.21 -9.64 12.42
C ALA A 83 -14.16 -8.73 11.59
N HIS A 84 -14.75 -7.69 12.21
CA HIS A 84 -15.58 -6.71 11.50
C HIS A 84 -14.75 -5.95 10.47
N VAL A 85 -15.29 -5.82 9.26
CA VAL A 85 -14.71 -5.07 8.15
C VAL A 85 -15.45 -3.74 8.04
N PHE A 86 -14.71 -2.64 7.90
CA PHE A 86 -15.30 -1.31 7.87
C PHE A 86 -14.35 -0.30 7.22
N TRP A 87 -14.89 0.82 6.75
CA TRP A 87 -14.10 1.94 6.27
C TRP A 87 -13.43 2.63 7.44
N ILE A 88 -12.11 2.82 7.38
CA ILE A 88 -11.36 3.39 8.49
C ILE A 88 -11.78 4.84 8.79
N GLU A 89 -12.31 5.55 7.79
CA GLU A 89 -12.83 6.90 7.97
C GLU A 89 -14.08 6.96 8.85
N ASP A 90 -14.89 5.89 8.85
CA ASP A 90 -16.10 5.80 9.67
C ASP A 90 -15.82 5.48 11.14
N ALA A 91 -14.57 5.15 11.48
CA ALA A 91 -14.18 4.82 12.84
C ALA A 91 -13.89 6.08 13.65
N GLU A 92 -14.44 6.11 14.89
CA GLU A 92 -14.20 7.17 15.85
C GLU A 92 -12.70 7.32 16.14
N GLU A 93 -12.19 8.54 15.98
CA GLU A 93 -10.83 8.86 16.35
C GLU A 93 -10.77 9.24 17.82
N VAL A 94 -9.94 8.54 18.59
CA VAL A 94 -9.79 8.72 20.03
C VAL A 94 -8.44 9.28 20.44
N GLY A 95 -7.57 9.52 19.49
CA GLY A 95 -6.32 10.22 19.74
C GLY A 95 -5.34 10.23 18.58
N HIS A 96 -4.43 11.17 18.65
CA HIS A 96 -3.25 11.25 17.82
C HIS A 96 -2.01 11.11 18.68
N TYR A 97 -1.10 10.28 18.24
CA TYR A 97 0.17 10.05 18.90
C TYR A 97 1.32 10.53 18.03
N HIS A 98 2.10 11.44 18.56
CA HIS A 98 3.17 12.09 17.80
C HIS A 98 4.42 12.26 18.63
N TYR A 99 5.60 12.15 18.01
CA TYR A 99 6.84 12.53 18.65
C TYR A 99 7.15 13.98 18.30
N MET A 100 7.31 14.81 19.34
CA MET A 100 7.69 16.22 19.22
C MET A 100 9.07 16.41 19.84
N ASP A 101 9.66 17.60 19.73
CA ASP A 101 11.04 17.90 20.14
C ASP A 101 11.33 17.58 21.62
N ASP A 102 10.32 17.64 22.48
CA ASP A 102 10.44 17.35 23.90
C ASP A 102 9.90 15.98 24.33
N GLY A 103 9.58 15.11 23.37
CA GLY A 103 9.15 13.74 23.60
C GLY A 103 7.85 13.34 22.92
N TRP A 104 7.25 12.27 23.43
CA TRP A 104 6.01 11.75 22.89
C TRP A 104 4.80 12.53 23.42
N MET A 105 3.94 12.92 22.49
CA MET A 105 2.70 13.64 22.77
C MET A 105 1.50 12.83 22.29
N LEU A 106 0.46 12.76 23.09
CA LEU A 106 -0.84 12.21 22.72
C LEU A 106 -1.86 13.35 22.71
N LYS A 107 -2.64 13.46 21.67
CA LYS A 107 -3.78 14.34 21.59
C LYS A 107 -5.02 13.54 22.01
N ASP A 108 -5.62 13.91 23.14
CA ASP A 108 -6.79 13.24 23.70
C ASP A 108 -8.12 13.69 23.03
N GLU A 109 -9.22 13.09 23.44
CA GLU A 109 -10.59 13.42 22.98
C GLU A 109 -10.96 14.89 23.21
N GLY A 110 -10.35 15.53 24.23
CA GLY A 110 -10.51 16.96 24.52
C GLY A 110 -9.66 17.87 23.64
N ASN A 111 -9.00 17.32 22.59
CA ASN A 111 -8.13 18.04 21.67
C ASN A 111 -6.88 18.67 22.34
N LYS A 112 -6.50 18.17 23.53
CA LYS A 112 -5.33 18.62 24.28
C LYS A 112 -4.15 17.70 24.04
N TRP A 113 -2.98 18.31 23.86
CA TRP A 113 -1.72 17.57 23.81
C TRP A 113 -1.21 17.30 25.23
N ILE A 114 -1.04 16.05 25.58
CA ILE A 114 -0.46 15.61 26.85
C ILE A 114 0.86 14.88 26.60
N LYS A 115 1.86 15.16 27.43
CA LYS A 115 3.14 14.46 27.37
C LYS A 115 2.98 13.07 27.94
N VAL A 116 3.38 12.06 27.18
CA VAL A 116 3.28 10.66 27.59
C VAL A 116 4.63 9.97 27.48
N LYS A 117 4.90 9.04 28.37
CA LYS A 117 5.99 8.09 28.15
C LYS A 117 5.57 7.15 27.04
N ARG A 118 6.51 6.84 26.14
CA ARG A 118 6.29 5.94 25.03
C ARG A 118 5.65 4.63 25.55
N TYR A 119 4.47 4.30 25.05
CA TYR A 119 3.69 3.09 25.39
C TYR A 119 3.09 3.01 26.80
N ASP A 120 3.22 4.02 27.65
CA ASP A 120 2.65 3.95 29.02
C ASP A 120 1.18 4.36 29.08
N HIS A 121 0.70 5.11 28.09
CA HIS A 121 -0.71 5.52 28.05
C HIS A 121 -1.61 4.34 27.67
N PRO A 122 -2.71 4.05 28.38
CA PRO A 122 -3.58 2.89 28.14
C PRO A 122 -4.04 2.77 26.68
N ILE A 123 -4.51 3.87 26.09
CA ILE A 123 -4.96 3.92 24.69
C ILE A 123 -3.88 3.42 23.71
N ILE A 124 -2.61 3.77 23.96
CA ILE A 124 -1.50 3.38 23.08
C ILE A 124 -1.10 1.92 23.35
N LYS A 125 -1.09 1.54 24.62
CA LYS A 125 -0.69 0.20 25.05
C LYS A 125 -1.66 -0.89 24.57
N GLU A 126 -2.95 -0.58 24.52
CA GLU A 126 -4.01 -1.49 24.11
C GLU A 126 -4.29 -1.45 22.59
N ALA A 127 -3.74 -0.45 21.91
CA ALA A 127 -3.95 -0.29 20.47
C ALA A 127 -3.20 -1.37 19.68
N VAL A 128 -3.92 -2.06 18.82
CA VAL A 128 -3.41 -3.08 17.93
C VAL A 128 -3.48 -2.59 16.48
N PHE A 129 -2.65 -3.16 15.59
CA PHE A 129 -2.75 -2.85 14.17
C PHE A 129 -3.99 -3.52 13.56
N PRO A 130 -4.76 -2.82 12.72
CA PRO A 130 -5.82 -3.45 11.96
C PRO A 130 -5.22 -4.45 10.96
N LEU A 131 -6.03 -5.45 10.61
CA LEU A 131 -5.68 -6.41 9.57
C LEU A 131 -6.09 -5.87 8.19
N ALA A 132 -5.36 -6.27 7.16
CA ALA A 132 -5.82 -6.10 5.79
C ALA A 132 -6.98 -7.07 5.54
N PRO A 133 -8.05 -6.61 4.85
CA PRO A 133 -9.11 -7.51 4.41
C PRO A 133 -8.58 -8.55 3.42
N ASN A 134 -9.11 -9.76 3.49
CA ASN A 134 -8.88 -10.79 2.48
C ASN A 134 -9.90 -10.68 1.34
N GLU A 135 -9.76 -11.50 0.31
CA GLU A 135 -10.65 -11.55 -0.85
C GLU A 135 -12.14 -11.63 -0.47
N ASN A 136 -12.51 -12.55 0.41
CA ASN A 136 -13.89 -12.72 0.87
C ASN A 136 -14.41 -11.51 1.65
N ASP A 137 -13.54 -10.84 2.39
CA ASP A 137 -13.91 -9.62 3.12
C ASP A 137 -14.29 -8.50 2.13
N TYR A 138 -13.57 -8.35 1.01
CA TYR A 138 -13.93 -7.40 -0.05
C TYR A 138 -15.26 -7.74 -0.73
N TYR A 139 -15.54 -9.03 -0.98
CA TYR A 139 -16.80 -9.45 -1.59
C TYR A 139 -18.00 -9.21 -0.66
N LYS A 140 -17.86 -9.44 0.64
CA LYS A 140 -18.88 -9.06 1.62
C LYS A 140 -19.07 -7.54 1.68
N ALA A 141 -17.97 -6.76 1.67
CA ALA A 141 -18.04 -5.32 1.66
C ALA A 141 -18.76 -4.75 0.42
N LEU A 142 -18.68 -5.43 -0.74
CA LEU A 142 -19.47 -5.08 -1.92
C LEU A 142 -21.00 -5.17 -1.70
N ILE A 143 -21.44 -5.98 -0.75
CA ILE A 143 -22.87 -6.13 -0.40
C ILE A 143 -23.25 -5.11 0.68
N ASP A 144 -22.41 -4.98 1.71
CA ASP A 144 -22.79 -4.33 2.97
C ASP A 144 -22.30 -2.88 3.09
N LEU A 145 -21.21 -2.49 2.38
CA LEU A 145 -20.48 -1.26 2.63
C LEU A 145 -20.42 -0.29 1.44
N VAL A 146 -21.06 -0.60 0.32
CA VAL A 146 -21.08 0.28 -0.86
C VAL A 146 -21.96 1.50 -0.59
N ARG A 147 -21.40 2.68 -0.75
CA ARG A 147 -22.08 3.99 -0.62
C ARG A 147 -22.25 4.67 -1.98
N ASN A 148 -21.36 4.38 -2.92
CA ASN A 148 -21.32 5.02 -4.24
C ASN A 148 -20.54 4.16 -5.27
N LYS A 149 -20.54 4.61 -6.54
CA LYS A 149 -19.87 3.89 -7.64
C LYS A 149 -18.34 3.78 -7.46
N LYS A 150 -17.70 4.74 -6.77
CA LYS A 150 -16.25 4.68 -6.53
C LYS A 150 -15.93 3.55 -5.56
N ASP A 151 -16.76 3.36 -4.53
CA ASP A 151 -16.60 2.25 -3.58
C ASP A 151 -16.69 0.90 -4.29
N VAL A 152 -17.62 0.73 -5.25
CA VAL A 152 -17.72 -0.51 -6.04
C VAL A 152 -16.42 -0.81 -6.77
N LYS A 153 -15.85 0.19 -7.47
CA LYS A 153 -14.59 0.01 -8.20
C LYS A 153 -13.44 -0.30 -7.23
N PHE A 154 -13.32 0.46 -6.14
CA PHE A 154 -12.31 0.26 -5.09
C PHE A 154 -12.36 -1.14 -4.49
N LEU A 155 -13.55 -1.59 -4.07
CA LEU A 155 -13.72 -2.90 -3.44
C LEU A 155 -13.44 -4.05 -4.41
N ARG A 156 -13.80 -3.92 -5.69
CA ARG A 156 -13.48 -4.91 -6.71
C ARG A 156 -11.99 -5.00 -7.01
N ILE A 157 -11.30 -3.86 -7.09
CA ILE A 157 -9.83 -3.81 -7.21
C ILE A 157 -9.19 -4.49 -6.00
N GLY A 158 -9.63 -4.14 -4.78
CA GLY A 158 -9.13 -4.75 -3.55
C GLY A 158 -9.32 -6.26 -3.51
N GLY A 159 -10.48 -6.76 -3.91
CA GLY A 159 -10.76 -8.20 -4.01
C GLY A 159 -9.85 -8.91 -5.00
N TRP A 160 -9.67 -8.36 -6.21
CA TRP A 160 -8.73 -8.88 -7.21
C TRP A 160 -7.29 -8.89 -6.71
N GLN A 161 -6.81 -7.78 -6.12
CA GLN A 161 -5.47 -7.70 -5.57
C GLN A 161 -5.24 -8.64 -4.38
N ALA A 162 -6.26 -8.85 -3.54
CA ALA A 162 -6.20 -9.81 -2.44
C ALA A 162 -6.14 -11.27 -2.93
N ALA A 163 -6.87 -11.60 -4.00
CA ALA A 163 -6.75 -12.90 -4.67
C ALA A 163 -5.33 -13.11 -5.24
N ASN A 164 -4.75 -12.06 -5.83
CA ASN A 164 -3.39 -12.09 -6.34
C ASN A 164 -2.33 -12.21 -5.23
N ASP A 165 -2.56 -11.72 -4.02
CA ASP A 165 -1.61 -11.87 -2.90
C ASP A 165 -1.30 -13.34 -2.61
N ASN A 166 -2.29 -14.22 -2.69
CA ASN A 166 -2.10 -15.65 -2.52
C ASN A 166 -1.22 -16.26 -3.63
N ARG A 167 -1.25 -15.68 -4.83
CA ARG A 167 -0.47 -16.14 -5.99
C ARG A 167 0.93 -15.54 -6.03
N ARG A 168 1.10 -14.24 -5.68
CA ARG A 168 2.40 -13.54 -5.76
C ARG A 168 3.43 -14.03 -4.76
N PHE A 169 2.99 -14.53 -3.60
CA PHE A 169 3.88 -15.01 -2.53
C PHE A 169 3.96 -16.53 -2.43
N SER A 170 3.19 -17.26 -3.22
CA SER A 170 3.25 -18.71 -3.25
C SER A 170 4.53 -19.20 -3.94
N LYS A 171 5.16 -20.22 -3.36
CA LYS A 171 6.31 -20.90 -3.98
C LYS A 171 5.91 -21.69 -5.22
N ASP A 172 4.70 -22.23 -5.22
CA ASP A 172 4.12 -22.94 -6.35
C ASP A 172 2.97 -22.13 -6.94
N GLN A 173 3.33 -21.22 -7.83
CA GLN A 173 2.38 -20.31 -8.49
C GLN A 173 1.47 -21.05 -9.48
N SER A 174 1.83 -22.25 -9.92
CA SER A 174 1.08 -23.01 -10.92
C SER A 174 -0.21 -23.63 -10.39
N THR A 175 -0.34 -23.80 -9.06
CA THR A 175 -1.45 -24.51 -8.41
C THR A 175 -2.63 -23.60 -8.03
N HIS A 176 -2.48 -22.29 -8.12
CA HIS A 176 -3.52 -21.34 -7.69
C HIS A 176 -4.34 -20.80 -8.88
N ALA A 177 -5.26 -21.62 -9.37
CA ALA A 177 -6.32 -21.10 -10.24
C ALA A 177 -7.21 -20.11 -9.49
N PHE A 178 -7.70 -19.09 -10.18
CA PHE A 178 -8.71 -18.20 -9.60
C PHE A 178 -10.00 -18.96 -9.26
N SER A 179 -10.61 -18.59 -8.15
CA SER A 179 -11.95 -19.03 -7.82
C SER A 179 -12.97 -18.51 -8.85
N ARG A 180 -14.13 -19.10 -8.91
CA ARG A 180 -15.23 -18.60 -9.75
C ARG A 180 -15.59 -17.16 -9.38
N ASP A 181 -15.66 -16.87 -8.08
CA ASP A 181 -16.01 -15.52 -7.58
C ASP A 181 -14.94 -14.49 -7.97
N THR A 182 -13.64 -14.86 -7.94
CA THR A 182 -12.56 -14.00 -8.43
C THR A 182 -12.72 -13.71 -9.92
N ILE A 183 -12.98 -14.72 -10.73
CA ILE A 183 -13.18 -14.56 -12.19
C ILE A 183 -14.36 -13.63 -12.47
N GLU A 184 -15.51 -13.84 -11.81
CA GLU A 184 -16.70 -13.00 -11.93
C GLU A 184 -16.41 -11.56 -11.48
N ASN A 185 -15.64 -11.38 -10.39
CA ASN A 185 -15.21 -10.06 -9.94
C ASN A 185 -14.31 -9.36 -10.97
N MET A 186 -13.33 -10.05 -11.53
CA MET A 186 -12.41 -9.50 -12.54
C MET A 186 -13.16 -9.11 -13.81
N GLN A 187 -14.12 -9.93 -14.26
CA GLN A 187 -14.97 -9.61 -15.41
C GLN A 187 -15.81 -8.36 -15.15
N ALA A 188 -16.49 -8.30 -13.99
CA ALA A 188 -17.29 -7.13 -13.63
C ALA A 188 -16.44 -5.86 -13.47
N LEU A 189 -15.21 -5.98 -12.92
CA LEU A 189 -14.28 -4.87 -12.77
C LEU A 189 -13.81 -4.36 -14.14
N SER A 190 -13.54 -5.25 -15.10
CA SER A 190 -13.13 -4.91 -16.45
C SER A 190 -14.11 -3.97 -17.16
N PHE A 191 -15.43 -4.08 -16.88
CA PHE A 191 -16.45 -3.17 -17.41
C PHE A 191 -16.50 -1.80 -16.72
N LEU A 192 -15.90 -1.66 -15.55
CA LEU A 192 -15.88 -0.40 -14.80
C LEU A 192 -14.69 0.49 -15.15
N PHE A 193 -13.71 -0.04 -15.87
CA PHE A 193 -12.51 0.72 -16.25
C PHE A 193 -12.76 1.60 -17.46
N ASP A 194 -12.29 2.85 -17.37
CA ASP A 194 -12.27 3.80 -18.48
C ASP A 194 -11.00 3.57 -19.32
N GLU A 195 -11.16 3.17 -20.58
CA GLU A 195 -10.04 2.94 -21.47
C GLU A 195 -9.30 4.23 -21.89
N ASN A 196 -9.88 5.40 -21.65
CA ASN A 196 -9.19 6.68 -21.84
C ASN A 196 -8.22 7.01 -20.70
N ASP A 197 -8.42 6.44 -19.51
CA ASP A 197 -7.45 6.51 -18.42
C ASP A 197 -6.37 5.44 -18.61
N GLU A 198 -5.12 5.87 -18.74
CA GLU A 198 -3.99 4.96 -18.99
C GLU A 198 -3.78 3.93 -17.90
N ASN A 199 -4.03 4.28 -16.63
CA ASN A 199 -3.87 3.34 -15.52
C ASN A 199 -4.98 2.30 -15.52
N GLU A 200 -6.22 2.73 -15.76
CA GLU A 200 -7.37 1.83 -15.82
C GLU A 200 -7.26 0.92 -17.04
N ARG A 201 -6.79 1.42 -18.18
CA ARG A 201 -6.52 0.62 -19.36
C ARG A 201 -5.42 -0.42 -19.14
N LEU A 202 -4.33 -0.08 -18.43
CA LEU A 202 -3.30 -1.04 -18.03
C LEU A 202 -3.88 -2.13 -17.11
N MET A 203 -4.67 -1.76 -16.10
CA MET A 203 -5.32 -2.74 -15.21
C MET A 203 -6.31 -3.63 -15.97
N LYS A 204 -7.05 -3.09 -16.94
CA LYS A 204 -7.95 -3.86 -17.79
C LYS A 204 -7.18 -4.86 -18.64
N ALA A 205 -6.06 -4.45 -19.25
CA ALA A 205 -5.18 -5.33 -20.01
C ALA A 205 -4.60 -6.44 -19.11
N GLU A 206 -4.21 -6.11 -17.89
CA GLU A 206 -3.70 -7.09 -16.92
C GLU A 206 -4.76 -8.13 -16.55
N ILE A 207 -5.99 -7.70 -16.26
CA ILE A 207 -7.11 -8.64 -16.04
C ILE A 207 -7.30 -9.57 -17.23
N ALA A 208 -7.32 -9.04 -18.46
CA ALA A 208 -7.45 -9.86 -19.65
C ALA A 208 -6.31 -10.88 -19.77
N ARG A 209 -5.06 -10.47 -19.50
CA ARG A 209 -3.88 -11.34 -19.50
C ARG A 209 -3.99 -12.44 -18.43
N GLU A 210 -4.32 -12.10 -17.19
CA GLU A 210 -4.48 -13.06 -16.09
C GLU A 210 -5.59 -14.08 -16.34
N LEU A 211 -6.62 -13.70 -17.10
CA LEU A 211 -7.69 -14.57 -17.57
C LEU A 211 -7.34 -15.36 -18.85
N GLY A 212 -6.10 -15.25 -19.35
CA GLY A 212 -5.64 -15.93 -20.57
C GLY A 212 -6.16 -15.32 -21.88
N ARG A 213 -6.80 -14.14 -21.83
CA ARG A 213 -7.34 -13.42 -23.01
C ARG A 213 -6.26 -12.53 -23.63
N PHE A 214 -5.14 -13.14 -24.06
CA PHE A 214 -3.92 -12.42 -24.46
C PHE A 214 -4.12 -11.46 -25.62
N ASN A 215 -4.94 -11.83 -26.64
CA ASN A 215 -5.19 -10.94 -27.78
C ASN A 215 -5.96 -9.67 -27.37
N GLU A 216 -6.92 -9.80 -26.44
CA GLU A 216 -7.63 -8.65 -25.87
C GLU A 216 -6.66 -7.75 -25.08
N ALA A 217 -5.81 -8.33 -24.23
CA ALA A 217 -4.80 -7.59 -23.50
C ALA A 217 -3.86 -6.82 -24.44
N ILE A 218 -3.31 -7.46 -25.46
CA ILE A 218 -2.43 -6.84 -26.46
C ILE A 218 -3.15 -5.69 -27.18
N SER A 219 -4.41 -5.86 -27.57
CA SER A 219 -5.19 -4.79 -28.21
C SER A 219 -5.30 -3.54 -27.35
N LEU A 220 -5.53 -3.70 -26.02
CA LEU A 220 -5.56 -2.58 -25.07
C LEU A 220 -4.19 -1.90 -24.90
N LEU A 221 -3.10 -2.68 -25.00
CA LEU A 221 -1.73 -2.19 -24.82
C LEU A 221 -1.16 -1.48 -26.05
N HIS A 222 -1.72 -1.69 -27.24
CA HIS A 222 -1.29 -1.01 -28.47
C HIS A 222 -1.77 0.44 -28.56
N SER A 223 -2.61 0.91 -27.66
CA SER A 223 -3.00 2.32 -27.55
C SER A 223 -1.82 3.17 -27.07
N HIS A 224 -1.87 4.48 -27.37
CA HIS A 224 -0.84 5.41 -26.89
C HIS A 224 -0.79 5.45 -25.35
N PHE A 225 0.44 5.43 -24.83
CA PHE A 225 0.75 5.63 -23.42
C PHE A 225 1.80 6.72 -23.26
N THR A 226 1.71 7.51 -22.19
CA THR A 226 2.80 8.40 -21.78
C THR A 226 4.07 7.59 -21.47
N GLU A 227 5.24 8.24 -21.54
CA GLU A 227 6.54 7.55 -21.38
C GLU A 227 6.60 6.68 -20.12
N GLY A 228 6.06 7.18 -18.99
CA GLY A 228 6.03 6.45 -17.73
C GLY A 228 5.17 5.20 -17.74
N ARG A 229 4.11 5.18 -18.54
CA ARG A 229 3.19 4.05 -18.66
C ARG A 229 3.59 3.10 -19.79
N ALA A 230 4.22 3.61 -20.83
CA ALA A 230 4.67 2.81 -21.98
C ALA A 230 5.59 1.65 -21.57
N LYS A 231 6.47 1.85 -20.60
CA LYS A 231 7.33 0.79 -20.06
C LYS A 231 6.55 -0.33 -19.38
N ASN A 232 5.51 0.03 -18.61
CA ASN A 232 4.63 -0.95 -17.97
C ASN A 232 3.79 -1.70 -19.02
N ALA A 233 3.26 -0.99 -20.02
CA ALA A 233 2.52 -1.58 -21.12
C ALA A 233 3.39 -2.60 -21.89
N ALA A 234 4.62 -2.24 -22.25
CA ALA A 234 5.56 -3.15 -22.92
C ALA A 234 5.88 -4.39 -22.05
N PHE A 235 6.01 -4.22 -20.72
CA PHE A 235 6.25 -5.36 -19.84
C PHE A 235 5.06 -6.33 -19.81
N ILE A 236 3.83 -5.81 -19.69
CA ILE A 236 2.61 -6.64 -19.72
C ILE A 236 2.45 -7.31 -21.10
N GLU A 237 2.79 -6.62 -22.17
CA GLU A 237 2.77 -7.20 -23.54
C GLU A 237 3.75 -8.37 -23.68
N ASP A 238 4.97 -8.26 -23.14
CA ASP A 238 5.96 -9.35 -23.14
C ASP A 238 5.42 -10.58 -22.37
N LEU A 239 4.70 -10.35 -21.25
CA LEU A 239 4.03 -11.43 -20.51
C LEU A 239 2.89 -12.05 -21.32
N CYS A 240 2.14 -11.27 -22.10
CA CYS A 240 1.12 -11.80 -23.01
C CYS A 240 1.73 -12.70 -24.10
N LYS A 241 2.84 -12.29 -24.71
CA LYS A 241 3.56 -13.06 -25.75
C LYS A 241 4.07 -14.39 -25.20
N SER A 242 4.51 -14.40 -23.92
CA SER A 242 4.94 -15.63 -23.23
C SER A 242 3.80 -16.46 -22.65
N LYS A 243 2.54 -16.01 -22.80
CA LYS A 243 1.33 -16.63 -22.20
C LYS A 243 1.42 -16.78 -20.69
N ASP A 244 2.10 -15.86 -20.03
CA ASP A 244 2.17 -15.84 -18.57
C ASP A 244 0.91 -15.21 -17.99
N THR A 245 0.16 -15.95 -17.18
CA THR A 245 -1.08 -15.50 -16.49
C THR A 245 -0.86 -15.11 -15.05
N LEU A 246 0.39 -15.11 -14.54
CA LEU A 246 0.68 -14.81 -13.15
C LEU A 246 0.92 -13.32 -12.93
N VAL A 247 0.45 -12.79 -11.81
CA VAL A 247 0.81 -11.43 -11.38
C VAL A 247 2.32 -11.34 -11.19
N ARG A 248 2.96 -10.29 -11.74
CA ARG A 248 4.41 -10.13 -11.72
C ARG A 248 4.83 -8.80 -11.11
N GLU A 249 5.99 -8.81 -10.45
CA GLU A 249 6.65 -7.57 -10.02
C GLU A 249 7.22 -6.86 -11.25
N ILE A 250 6.93 -5.55 -11.37
CA ILE A 250 7.48 -4.72 -12.44
C ILE A 250 8.93 -4.38 -12.06
N PRO A 251 9.92 -4.72 -12.90
CA PRO A 251 11.32 -4.42 -12.62
C PRO A 251 11.55 -2.91 -12.42
N SER A 252 12.41 -2.56 -11.46
CA SER A 252 12.65 -1.16 -11.07
C SER A 252 13.21 -0.28 -12.20
N ASP A 253 13.93 -0.86 -13.16
CA ASP A 253 14.44 -0.18 -14.35
C ASP A 253 13.33 0.17 -15.36
N ARG A 254 12.15 -0.44 -15.23
CA ARG A 254 10.95 -0.15 -16.03
C ARG A 254 9.99 0.82 -15.36
N ILE A 255 10.26 1.19 -14.09
CA ILE A 255 9.45 2.17 -13.35
C ILE A 255 10.04 3.56 -13.62
N SER A 256 9.25 4.45 -14.22
CA SER A 256 9.67 5.85 -14.33
C SER A 256 9.73 6.47 -12.95
N ALA A 257 10.75 7.26 -12.67
CA ALA A 257 10.78 8.12 -11.48
C ALA A 257 9.55 9.03 -11.50
N GLN A 258 8.67 8.86 -10.54
CA GLN A 258 7.49 9.72 -10.30
C GLN A 258 7.91 10.99 -9.56
#